data_c2f39ba6d0544c2abfc1a1a3a2b998e3
#
_entry.id   c2f39ba6d0544c2abfc1a1a3a2b998e3
#
_cell.length_a   1.000
_cell.length_b   1.000
_cell.length_c   1.000
_cell.angle_alpha   90.00
_cell.angle_beta   90.00
_cell.angle_gamma   90.00
#
_symmetry.space_group_name_H-M   'P 1'
#
loop_
_entity.id
_entity.type
_entity.pdbx_description
1 polymer ?
#
loop_
_entity_poly.entity_id
_entity_poly.type
_entity_poly.pdbx_seq_one_letter_code
_entity_poly.pdbx_strand_id
1 'polypeptide(L)'
;MYNRLSVTLFIFAVLASRSPVASADSFGDIFAYKVERSRSALYDGRWDVYLTGYAWHAPYAYSREKRDELNDASLGGGLGRSVVDANGNTHSLYGMIFRDSHYKAQYTAGYAWMTYWPAAEKLDFGLGYTVFLFARSDIGKYFPTPLASPIASVRYGSFELMATAVPGIAHDSGNIAFLFARWNPRYGN
;
A
#
# COMPACT_ATOMS: atom_id res chain seq x y z
N MET A 1 -28.16 8.57 10.24
CA MET A 1 -28.05 7.82 8.97
C MET A 1 -27.02 8.53 8.10
N TYR A 2 -25.74 8.22 8.23
CA TYR A 2 -24.68 8.80 7.39
C TYR A 2 -24.40 7.89 6.19
N ASN A 3 -24.36 8.51 5.03
CA ASN A 3 -24.43 7.94 3.69
C ASN A 3 -23.18 7.08 3.38
N ARG A 4 -23.36 5.77 3.27
CA ARG A 4 -22.31 4.76 2.97
C ARG A 4 -21.78 4.82 1.53
N LEU A 5 -22.28 5.72 0.69
CA LEU A 5 -21.94 5.84 -0.73
C LEU A 5 -20.70 6.68 -1.05
N SER A 6 -20.21 7.50 -0.11
CA SER A 6 -19.16 8.47 -0.41
C SER A 6 -17.74 7.90 -0.45
N VAL A 7 -17.47 6.78 0.19
CA VAL A 7 -16.10 6.21 0.25
C VAL A 7 -15.76 5.38 -0.99
N THR A 8 -16.75 4.73 -1.58
CA THR A 8 -16.55 3.89 -2.77
C THR A 8 -16.26 4.73 -4.03
N LEU A 9 -16.75 5.97 -4.09
CA LEU A 9 -16.56 6.84 -5.25
C LEU A 9 -15.13 7.44 -5.32
N PHE A 10 -14.46 7.60 -4.18
CA PHE A 10 -13.09 8.17 -4.16
C PHE A 10 -12.03 7.21 -4.72
N ILE A 11 -12.25 5.91 -4.62
CA ILE A 11 -11.32 4.88 -5.12
C ILE A 11 -11.30 4.85 -6.66
N PHE A 12 -12.42 5.19 -7.32
CA PHE A 12 -12.50 5.20 -8.78
C PHE A 12 -11.90 6.46 -9.45
N ALA A 13 -11.90 7.59 -8.77
CA ALA A 13 -11.42 8.87 -9.35
C ALA A 13 -9.89 8.96 -9.47
N VAL A 14 -9.13 8.27 -8.62
CA VAL A 14 -7.65 8.24 -8.68
C VAL A 14 -7.12 7.37 -9.83
N LEU A 15 -7.94 6.46 -10.35
CA LEU A 15 -7.57 5.59 -11.47
C LEU A 15 -7.63 6.29 -12.85
N ALA A 16 -8.25 7.48 -12.94
CA ALA A 16 -8.55 8.12 -14.22
C ALA A 16 -7.56 9.23 -14.65
N SER A 17 -6.62 9.66 -13.81
CA SER A 17 -5.76 10.79 -14.13
C SER A 17 -4.36 10.37 -14.55
N ARG A 18 -4.13 10.35 -15.84
CA ARG A 18 -2.96 10.19 -16.71
C ARG A 18 -2.88 8.87 -17.45
N SER A 19 -3.88 8.63 -18.32
CA SER A 19 -3.61 7.86 -19.53
C SER A 19 -3.51 8.86 -20.68
N PRO A 20 -2.48 8.82 -21.54
CA PRO A 20 -2.64 9.39 -22.88
C PRO A 20 -3.85 8.68 -23.49
N VAL A 21 -4.69 9.42 -24.19
CA VAL A 21 -5.85 8.89 -24.92
C VAL A 21 -5.28 7.90 -25.97
N ALA A 22 -5.10 6.68 -25.55
CA ALA A 22 -4.98 5.53 -26.42
C ALA A 22 -6.31 4.78 -26.28
N SER A 23 -6.82 4.27 -27.41
CA SER A 23 -8.00 3.42 -27.54
C SER A 23 -8.27 2.62 -26.27
N ALA A 24 -9.52 2.61 -25.83
CA ALA A 24 -9.94 1.98 -24.57
C ALA A 24 -9.35 0.57 -24.45
N ASP A 25 -8.23 0.47 -23.73
CA ASP A 25 -7.62 -0.81 -23.42
C ASP A 25 -8.66 -1.64 -22.69
N SER A 26 -8.88 -2.85 -23.14
CA SER A 26 -9.81 -3.74 -22.46
C SER A 26 -9.30 -4.01 -21.04
N PHE A 27 -10.19 -4.33 -20.12
CA PHE A 27 -9.78 -4.75 -18.77
C PHE A 27 -8.73 -5.87 -18.81
N GLY A 28 -8.81 -6.75 -19.82
CA GLY A 28 -7.82 -7.80 -20.07
C GLY A 28 -6.43 -7.26 -20.38
N ASP A 29 -6.32 -6.21 -21.19
CA ASP A 29 -5.03 -5.60 -21.56
C ASP A 29 -4.39 -4.92 -20.36
N ILE A 30 -5.17 -4.21 -19.55
CA ILE A 30 -4.69 -3.59 -18.31
C ILE A 30 -4.18 -4.66 -17.34
N PHE A 31 -4.93 -5.75 -17.18
CA PHE A 31 -4.54 -6.85 -16.30
C PHE A 31 -3.27 -7.54 -16.80
N ALA A 32 -3.20 -7.87 -18.09
CA ALA A 32 -2.02 -8.46 -18.70
C ALA A 32 -0.77 -7.58 -18.53
N TYR A 33 -0.91 -6.27 -18.73
CA TYR A 33 0.16 -5.30 -18.49
C TYR A 33 0.64 -5.33 -17.02
N LYS A 34 -0.28 -5.34 -16.05
CA LYS A 34 0.11 -5.40 -14.63
C LYS A 34 0.80 -6.71 -14.25
N VAL A 35 0.36 -7.84 -14.83
CA VAL A 35 1.03 -9.14 -14.67
C VAL A 35 2.44 -9.11 -15.24
N GLU A 36 2.62 -8.54 -16.43
CA GLU A 36 3.95 -8.41 -17.06
C GLU A 36 4.88 -7.51 -16.22
N ARG A 37 4.38 -6.36 -15.73
CA ARG A 37 5.16 -5.50 -14.83
C ARG A 37 5.52 -6.20 -13.53
N SER A 38 4.64 -7.03 -13.00
CA SER A 38 4.91 -7.85 -11.81
C SER A 38 6.03 -8.88 -12.06
N ARG A 39 6.00 -9.53 -13.23
CA ARG A 39 7.09 -10.42 -13.65
C ARG A 39 8.42 -9.69 -13.80
N SER A 40 8.42 -8.54 -14.50
CA SER A 40 9.61 -7.69 -14.62
C SER A 40 10.14 -7.25 -13.24
N ALA A 41 9.26 -6.89 -12.31
CA ALA A 41 9.67 -6.57 -10.94
C ALA A 41 10.33 -7.76 -10.26
N LEU A 42 9.77 -8.96 -10.40
CA LEU A 42 10.30 -10.18 -9.77
C LEU A 42 11.68 -10.58 -10.31
N TYR A 43 11.91 -10.52 -11.62
CA TYR A 43 13.13 -11.03 -12.25
C TYR A 43 14.20 -9.95 -12.46
N ASP A 44 13.82 -8.74 -12.85
CA ASP A 44 14.73 -7.65 -13.24
C ASP A 44 14.68 -6.46 -12.28
N GLY A 45 13.74 -6.47 -11.32
CA GLY A 45 13.50 -5.37 -10.41
C GLY A 45 14.68 -5.10 -9.46
N ARG A 46 14.74 -3.87 -8.98
CA ARG A 46 15.66 -3.43 -7.92
C ARG A 46 15.13 -3.84 -6.56
N TRP A 47 16.04 -4.14 -5.64
CA TRP A 47 15.64 -4.49 -4.28
C TRP A 47 15.15 -3.27 -3.51
N ASP A 48 14.05 -3.47 -2.81
CA ASP A 48 13.47 -2.57 -1.84
C ASP A 48 13.55 -3.19 -0.44
N VAL A 49 13.88 -2.37 0.55
CA VAL A 49 13.78 -2.75 1.96
C VAL A 49 12.62 -1.97 2.57
N TYR A 50 11.75 -2.67 3.28
CA TYR A 50 10.60 -2.07 3.97
C TYR A 50 10.81 -2.12 5.47
N LEU A 51 10.48 -1.01 6.16
CA LEU A 51 10.42 -0.90 7.61
C LEU A 51 9.02 -0.45 7.98
N THR A 52 8.33 -1.23 8.79
CA THR A 52 7.01 -0.87 9.29
C THR A 52 7.13 -0.17 10.63
N GLY A 53 6.20 0.72 10.96
CA GLY A 53 6.35 1.54 12.16
C GLY A 53 5.08 1.78 12.95
N TYR A 54 4.02 2.25 12.32
CA TYR A 54 2.88 2.79 13.05
C TYR A 54 1.55 2.43 12.39
N ALA A 55 0.60 1.99 13.20
CA ALA A 55 -0.78 1.74 12.82
C ALA A 55 -1.71 2.67 13.60
N TRP A 56 -2.13 3.76 12.97
CA TRP A 56 -3.06 4.70 13.59
C TRP A 56 -4.49 4.18 13.49
N HIS A 57 -5.12 4.00 14.64
CA HIS A 57 -6.52 3.58 14.76
C HIS A 57 -7.42 4.82 14.85
N ALA A 58 -8.32 4.99 13.90
CA ALA A 58 -9.15 6.18 13.79
C ALA A 58 -10.07 6.37 15.01
N PRO A 59 -9.98 7.49 15.77
CA PRO A 59 -10.73 7.68 17.02
C PRO A 59 -12.24 7.62 16.88
N TYR A 60 -12.77 7.92 15.71
CA TYR A 60 -14.21 7.87 15.42
C TYR A 60 -14.73 6.45 15.14
N ALA A 61 -13.82 5.49 14.91
CA ALA A 61 -14.17 4.10 14.57
C ALA A 61 -14.03 3.14 15.75
N TYR A 62 -13.33 3.55 16.79
CA TYR A 62 -13.04 2.73 17.96
C TYR A 62 -13.43 3.45 19.25
N SER A 63 -13.94 2.71 20.23
CA SER A 63 -14.11 3.22 21.61
C SER A 63 -12.74 3.55 22.23
N ARG A 64 -12.72 4.39 23.27
CA ARG A 64 -11.48 4.74 23.97
C ARG A 64 -10.87 3.49 24.62
N GLU A 65 -11.69 2.68 25.27
CA GLU A 65 -11.28 1.43 25.93
C GLU A 65 -10.63 0.47 24.93
N LYS A 66 -11.24 0.35 23.72
CA LYS A 66 -10.70 -0.54 22.66
C LYS A 66 -9.36 -0.04 22.13
N ARG A 67 -9.18 1.28 21.98
CA ARG A 67 -7.91 1.84 21.51
C ARG A 67 -6.78 1.64 22.52
N ASP A 68 -7.08 1.73 23.82
CA ASP A 68 -6.10 1.54 24.89
C ASP A 68 -5.58 0.08 24.96
N GLU A 69 -6.34 -0.88 24.41
CA GLU A 69 -5.92 -2.28 24.25
C GLU A 69 -5.06 -2.55 23.01
N LEU A 70 -5.09 -1.66 22.01
CA LEU A 70 -4.44 -1.87 20.73
C LEU A 70 -3.00 -1.34 20.73
N ASN A 71 -2.12 -2.10 20.09
CA ASN A 71 -0.75 -1.67 19.86
C ASN A 71 -0.66 -0.88 18.57
N ASP A 72 -0.30 0.40 18.66
CA ASP A 72 -0.03 1.24 17.49
C ASP A 72 1.37 1.01 16.90
N ALA A 73 2.31 0.45 17.66
CA ALA A 73 3.67 0.18 17.21
C ALA A 73 3.75 -1.12 16.39
N SER A 74 3.41 -1.05 15.13
CA SER A 74 3.45 -2.18 14.18
C SER A 74 4.86 -2.43 13.64
N LEU A 75 5.81 -2.68 14.54
CA LEU A 75 7.22 -2.84 14.19
C LEU A 75 7.47 -4.15 13.46
N GLY A 76 8.26 -4.06 12.40
CA GLY A 76 8.69 -5.17 11.56
C GLY A 76 9.36 -4.67 10.30
N GLY A 77 9.42 -5.52 9.29
CA GLY A 77 10.05 -5.16 8.04
C GLY A 77 9.74 -6.14 6.93
N GLY A 78 10.35 -5.91 5.79
CA GLY A 78 10.16 -6.75 4.61
C GLY A 78 11.12 -6.44 3.50
N LEU A 79 10.99 -7.21 2.46
CA LEU A 79 11.74 -7.05 1.23
C LEU A 79 10.78 -7.00 0.06
N GLY A 80 11.21 -6.34 -1.00
CA GLY A 80 10.50 -6.31 -2.26
C GLY A 80 11.42 -6.09 -3.44
N ARG A 81 10.82 -6.05 -4.60
CA ARG A 81 11.50 -5.69 -5.84
C ARG A 81 10.60 -4.77 -6.66
N SER A 82 11.18 -3.78 -7.29
CA SER A 82 10.44 -2.80 -8.09
C SER A 82 11.09 -2.49 -9.43
N VAL A 83 10.25 -2.14 -10.40
CA VAL A 83 10.63 -1.58 -11.70
C VAL A 83 9.88 -0.28 -11.94
N VAL A 84 10.48 0.60 -12.73
CA VAL A 84 9.85 1.83 -13.19
C VAL A 84 9.46 1.62 -14.65
N ASP A 85 8.23 1.97 -15.02
CA ASP A 85 7.75 1.90 -16.39
C ASP A 85 8.14 3.15 -17.20
N ALA A 86 7.84 3.14 -18.50
CA ALA A 86 8.17 4.25 -19.40
C ALA A 86 7.46 5.58 -19.05
N ASN A 87 6.40 5.53 -18.25
CA ASN A 87 5.65 6.69 -17.77
C ASN A 87 6.16 7.21 -16.42
N GLY A 88 7.21 6.60 -15.86
CA GLY A 88 7.75 6.94 -14.54
C GLY A 88 6.99 6.33 -13.35
N ASN A 89 6.01 5.44 -13.60
CA ASN A 89 5.31 4.76 -12.52
C ASN A 89 6.13 3.60 -11.97
N THR A 90 6.05 3.37 -10.67
CA THR A 90 6.71 2.25 -10.02
C THR A 90 5.74 1.08 -9.82
N HIS A 91 6.18 -0.10 -10.20
CA HIS A 91 5.52 -1.38 -9.98
C HIS A 91 6.36 -2.19 -9.00
N SER A 92 5.80 -2.56 -7.86
CA SER A 92 6.52 -3.26 -6.79
C SER A 92 5.83 -4.56 -6.41
N LEU A 93 6.62 -5.62 -6.19
CA LEU A 93 6.22 -6.81 -5.44
C LEU A 93 6.90 -6.77 -4.09
N TYR A 94 6.17 -7.08 -3.02
CA TYR A 94 6.71 -7.01 -1.67
C TYR A 94 6.16 -8.10 -0.76
N GLY A 95 6.94 -8.42 0.27
CA GLY A 95 6.52 -9.24 1.39
C GLY A 95 7.02 -8.62 2.69
N MET A 96 6.17 -8.56 3.71
CA MET A 96 6.47 -7.98 5.01
C MET A 96 5.96 -8.86 6.14
N ILE A 97 6.68 -8.81 7.28
CA ILE A 97 6.25 -9.39 8.56
C ILE A 97 6.40 -8.31 9.62
N PHE A 98 5.36 -8.10 10.42
CA PHE A 98 5.34 -7.11 11.48
C PHE A 98 4.36 -7.50 12.59
N ARG A 99 4.42 -6.81 13.73
CA ARG A 99 3.47 -6.99 14.81
C ARG A 99 2.14 -6.33 14.48
N ASP A 100 1.06 -7.08 14.66
CA ASP A 100 -0.29 -6.53 14.56
C ASP A 100 -0.68 -5.77 15.86
N SER A 101 -1.90 -5.25 15.86
CA SER A 101 -2.45 -4.50 17.02
C SER A 101 -2.63 -5.34 18.28
N HIS A 102 -2.49 -6.66 18.20
CA HIS A 102 -2.57 -7.61 19.31
C HIS A 102 -1.21 -8.24 19.67
N TYR A 103 -0.11 -7.59 19.27
CA TYR A 103 1.28 -8.06 19.48
C TYR A 103 1.62 -9.41 18.82
N LYS A 104 0.82 -9.87 17.87
CA LYS A 104 1.07 -11.11 17.13
C LYS A 104 1.66 -10.84 15.75
N ALA A 105 2.28 -11.84 15.16
CA ALA A 105 2.82 -11.70 13.80
C ALA A 105 1.70 -11.56 12.78
N GLN A 106 1.85 -10.57 11.90
CA GLN A 106 1.06 -10.40 10.67
C GLN A 106 2.01 -10.57 9.48
N TYR A 107 1.56 -11.32 8.50
CA TYR A 107 2.24 -11.51 7.22
C TYR A 107 1.47 -10.78 6.13
N THR A 108 2.18 -10.12 5.25
CA THR A 108 1.58 -9.41 4.11
C THR A 108 2.44 -9.59 2.89
N ALA A 109 1.84 -9.94 1.75
CA ALA A 109 2.51 -10.00 0.46
C ALA A 109 1.61 -9.43 -0.62
N GLY A 110 2.15 -8.60 -1.51
CA GLY A 110 1.32 -7.90 -2.48
C GLY A 110 2.08 -7.25 -3.62
N TYR A 111 1.27 -6.63 -4.46
CA TYR A 111 1.68 -5.77 -5.55
C TYR A 111 1.25 -4.33 -5.26
N ALA A 112 2.14 -3.36 -5.53
CA ALA A 112 1.82 -1.95 -5.47
C ALA A 112 2.15 -1.26 -6.81
N TRP A 113 1.29 -0.31 -7.18
CA TRP A 113 1.51 0.62 -8.28
C TRP A 113 1.48 2.04 -7.75
N MET A 114 2.49 2.84 -8.12
CA MET A 114 2.63 4.22 -7.67
C MET A 114 2.97 5.14 -8.85
N THR A 115 2.34 6.30 -8.90
CA THR A 115 2.73 7.43 -9.75
C THR A 115 3.28 8.57 -8.91
N TYR A 116 4.18 9.37 -9.46
CA TYR A 116 4.90 10.41 -8.71
C TYR A 116 4.84 11.76 -9.40
N TRP A 117 4.82 12.80 -8.59
CA TRP A 117 4.93 14.19 -9.04
C TRP A 117 6.12 14.84 -8.32
N PRO A 118 7.10 15.37 -9.08
CA PRO A 118 8.23 16.08 -8.50
C PRO A 118 7.76 17.38 -7.84
N ALA A 119 8.19 17.61 -6.61
CA ALA A 119 7.93 18.83 -5.84
C ALA A 119 9.19 19.69 -5.68
N ALA A 120 10.37 19.06 -5.61
CA ALA A 120 11.69 19.71 -5.57
C ALA A 120 12.73 18.75 -6.15
N GLU A 121 14.01 19.16 -6.20
CA GLU A 121 15.11 18.42 -6.83
C GLU A 121 15.16 16.91 -6.47
N LYS A 122 14.90 16.57 -5.21
CA LYS A 122 14.94 15.17 -4.73
C LYS A 122 13.66 14.75 -4.02
N LEU A 123 12.62 15.60 -4.09
CA LEU A 123 11.38 15.41 -3.35
C LEU A 123 10.24 15.13 -4.32
N ASP A 124 9.59 13.99 -4.17
CA ASP A 124 8.40 13.62 -4.92
C ASP A 124 7.24 13.30 -3.98
N PHE A 125 6.02 13.62 -4.40
CA PHE A 125 4.80 13.07 -3.84
C PHE A 125 4.31 11.92 -4.69
N GLY A 126 3.89 10.84 -4.05
CA GLY A 126 3.38 9.64 -4.70
C GLY A 126 1.96 9.32 -4.32
N LEU A 127 1.17 8.86 -5.29
CA LEU A 127 -0.14 8.25 -5.07
C LEU A 127 -0.24 6.95 -5.85
N GLY A 128 -0.98 6.00 -5.32
CA GLY A 128 -1.18 4.72 -5.96
C GLY A 128 -2.12 3.81 -5.20
N TYR A 129 -1.97 2.54 -5.44
CA TYR A 129 -2.74 1.51 -4.75
C TYR A 129 -1.89 0.26 -4.56
N THR A 130 -2.33 -0.57 -3.61
CA THR A 130 -1.80 -1.92 -3.43
C THR A 130 -2.93 -2.93 -3.41
N VAL A 131 -2.65 -4.12 -3.96
CA VAL A 131 -3.47 -5.32 -3.82
C VAL A 131 -2.59 -6.36 -3.14
N PHE A 132 -3.05 -6.89 -2.03
CA PHE A 132 -2.24 -7.76 -1.20
C PHE A 132 -3.05 -8.84 -0.48
N LEU A 133 -2.36 -9.89 -0.10
CA LEU A 133 -2.83 -10.89 0.83
C LEU A 133 -2.26 -10.56 2.21
N PHE A 134 -3.09 -10.57 3.22
CA PHE A 134 -2.63 -10.50 4.60
C PHE A 134 -3.10 -11.72 5.38
N ALA A 135 -2.30 -12.15 6.35
CA ALA A 135 -2.59 -13.29 7.20
C ALA A 135 -2.35 -12.90 8.66
N ARG A 136 -3.39 -13.01 9.50
CA ARG A 136 -3.40 -12.68 10.92
C ARG A 136 -4.04 -13.79 11.74
N SER A 137 -3.63 -13.90 13.00
CA SER A 137 -4.14 -14.94 13.90
C SER A 137 -5.63 -14.81 14.24
N ASP A 138 -6.11 -13.57 14.34
CA ASP A 138 -7.49 -13.21 14.69
C ASP A 138 -8.44 -13.22 13.47
N ILE A 139 -7.89 -13.22 12.25
CA ILE A 139 -8.66 -13.28 11.01
C ILE A 139 -8.35 -14.60 10.32
N GLY A 140 -9.33 -15.52 10.29
CA GLY A 140 -9.22 -16.80 9.58
C GLY A 140 -8.08 -17.71 10.04
N LYS A 141 -7.51 -17.50 11.25
CA LYS A 141 -6.38 -18.30 11.77
C LYS A 141 -5.20 -18.34 10.78
N TYR A 142 -4.76 -17.19 10.30
CA TYR A 142 -3.72 -17.02 9.29
C TYR A 142 -4.13 -17.45 7.86
N PHE A 143 -5.41 -17.63 7.57
CA PHE A 143 -5.82 -17.79 6.18
C PHE A 143 -5.56 -16.51 5.39
N PRO A 144 -4.84 -16.57 4.25
CA PRO A 144 -4.53 -15.39 3.46
C PRO A 144 -5.79 -14.72 2.92
N THR A 145 -6.02 -13.50 3.37
CA THR A 145 -7.23 -12.72 3.00
C THR A 145 -6.83 -11.61 2.02
N PRO A 146 -7.48 -11.50 0.85
CA PRO A 146 -7.17 -10.45 -0.12
C PRO A 146 -7.74 -9.10 0.30
N LEU A 147 -6.98 -8.04 0.05
CA LEU A 147 -7.38 -6.66 0.27
C LEU A 147 -6.77 -5.74 -0.78
N ALA A 148 -7.44 -4.64 -1.09
CA ALA A 148 -6.93 -3.55 -1.88
C ALA A 148 -7.02 -2.24 -1.09
N SER A 149 -6.00 -1.38 -1.21
CA SER A 149 -5.92 -0.14 -0.44
C SER A 149 -5.18 0.95 -1.22
N PRO A 150 -5.58 2.23 -1.09
CA PRO A 150 -4.81 3.34 -1.62
C PRO A 150 -3.50 3.51 -0.86
N ILE A 151 -2.49 4.02 -1.55
CA ILE A 151 -1.21 4.40 -0.96
C ILE A 151 -0.92 5.85 -1.32
N ALA A 152 -0.48 6.64 -0.34
CA ALA A 152 0.14 7.94 -0.54
C ALA A 152 1.58 7.89 -0.03
N SER A 153 2.48 8.68 -0.63
CA SER A 153 3.86 8.71 -0.19
C SER A 153 4.54 10.06 -0.38
N VAL A 154 5.62 10.23 0.38
CA VAL A 154 6.61 11.28 0.20
C VAL A 154 7.97 10.61 0.03
N ARG A 155 8.61 10.81 -1.12
CA ARG A 155 9.91 10.25 -1.46
C ARG A 155 10.98 11.35 -1.46
N TYR A 156 12.08 11.09 -0.79
CA TYR A 156 13.28 11.94 -0.81
C TYR A 156 14.50 11.09 -1.17
N GLY A 157 14.99 11.25 -2.38
CA GLY A 157 16.07 10.42 -2.91
C GLY A 157 15.76 8.93 -2.83
N SER A 158 16.57 8.18 -2.08
CA SER A 158 16.41 6.72 -1.89
C SER A 158 15.38 6.32 -0.84
N PHE A 159 14.89 7.27 -0.04
CA PHE A 159 13.93 7.00 1.04
C PHE A 159 12.52 7.45 0.67
N GLU A 160 11.54 6.66 1.07
CA GLU A 160 10.14 6.97 0.86
C GLU A 160 9.33 6.61 2.10
N LEU A 161 8.62 7.60 2.64
CA LEU A 161 7.61 7.38 3.68
C LEU A 161 6.27 7.15 3.01
N MET A 162 5.61 6.07 3.35
CA MET A 162 4.37 5.61 2.74
C MET A 162 3.26 5.48 3.78
N ALA A 163 2.05 5.80 3.36
CA ALA A 163 0.85 5.63 4.15
C ALA A 163 -0.21 4.88 3.35
N THR A 164 -0.86 3.91 3.97
CA THR A 164 -2.00 3.21 3.38
C THR A 164 -3.17 3.22 4.34
N ALA A 165 -4.40 3.31 3.82
CA ALA A 165 -5.62 3.33 4.63
C ALA A 165 -6.42 2.06 4.42
N VAL A 166 -6.56 1.25 5.46
CA VAL A 166 -7.37 0.04 5.46
C VAL A 166 -8.77 0.41 5.96
N PRO A 167 -9.78 0.39 5.08
CA PRO A 167 -11.14 0.74 5.48
C PRO A 167 -11.73 -0.31 6.43
N GLY A 168 -12.52 0.13 7.37
CA GLY A 168 -13.29 -0.75 8.26
C GLY A 168 -14.49 -1.37 7.57
N ILE A 169 -14.68 -2.65 7.80
CA ILE A 169 -15.82 -3.43 7.28
C ILE A 169 -16.94 -3.50 8.32
N ALA A 170 -16.59 -3.41 9.61
CA ALA A 170 -17.52 -3.47 10.75
C ALA A 170 -17.15 -2.44 11.83
N HIS A 171 -18.03 -2.28 12.83
CA HIS A 171 -17.74 -1.47 14.01
C HIS A 171 -16.55 -2.10 14.78
N ASP A 172 -15.64 -1.29 15.28
CA ASP A 172 -14.42 -1.70 15.99
C ASP A 172 -13.45 -2.56 15.13
N SER A 173 -13.51 -2.46 13.80
CA SER A 173 -12.57 -3.14 12.92
C SER A 173 -12.23 -2.30 11.68
N GLY A 174 -10.95 -2.25 11.31
CA GLY A 174 -10.46 -1.46 10.19
C GLY A 174 -10.40 0.04 10.49
N ASN A 175 -10.51 0.91 9.49
CA ASN A 175 -10.26 2.35 9.59
C ASN A 175 -8.89 2.65 10.22
N ILE A 176 -7.88 1.96 9.71
CA ILE A 176 -6.49 2.04 10.18
C ILE A 176 -5.68 2.75 9.10
N ALA A 177 -4.91 3.77 9.49
CA ALA A 177 -3.84 4.28 8.64
C ALA A 177 -2.52 3.62 9.05
N PHE A 178 -1.88 2.93 8.10
CA PHE A 178 -0.63 2.22 8.34
C PHE A 178 0.52 2.97 7.68
N LEU A 179 1.53 3.31 8.49
CA LEU A 179 2.73 4.04 8.09
C LEU A 179 3.92 3.09 8.02
N PHE A 180 4.65 3.17 6.93
CA PHE A 180 5.86 2.38 6.70
C PHE A 180 6.84 3.14 5.81
N ALA A 181 8.11 2.77 5.88
CA ALA A 181 9.15 3.33 5.05
C ALA A 181 9.62 2.31 4.01
N ARG A 182 10.02 2.81 2.85
CA ARG A 182 10.73 2.06 1.81
C ARG A 182 12.11 2.70 1.57
N TRP A 183 13.12 1.89 1.47
CA TRP A 183 14.44 2.28 1.05
C TRP A 183 14.84 1.54 -0.22
N ASN A 184 15.24 2.28 -1.25
CA ASN A 184 15.78 1.75 -2.48
C ASN A 184 17.08 2.50 -2.81
N PRO A 185 18.28 1.90 -2.64
CA PRO A 185 19.55 2.60 -2.76
C PRO A 185 19.86 3.14 -4.16
N ARG A 186 19.09 2.75 -5.16
CA ARG A 186 19.31 3.15 -6.56
C ARG A 186 18.35 4.22 -7.08
N TYR A 187 17.42 4.73 -6.26
CA TYR A 187 16.58 5.87 -6.64
C TYR A 187 17.28 7.23 -6.41
N GLY A 188 18.34 7.28 -5.63
CA GLY A 188 19.04 8.50 -5.29
C GLY A 188 20.26 8.85 -6.17
N ASN A 189 20.53 8.05 -7.20
CA ASN A 189 21.66 8.25 -8.12
C ASN A 189 21.16 8.64 -9.50
#